data_23aa5119d77884fcd0a7dfbd6e4778ab
#
_entry.id   23aa5119d77884fcd0a7dfbd6e4778ab
#
_cell.length_a   1.000
_cell.length_b   1.000
_cell.length_c   1.000
_cell.angle_alpha   90.00
_cell.angle_beta   90.00
_cell.angle_gamma   90.00
#
_symmetry.space_group_name_H-M   'P 1'
#
loop_
_entity.id
_entity.type
_entity.pdbx_description
1 polymer ?
#
loop_
_entity_poly.entity_id
_entity_poly.type
_entity_poly.pdbx_seq_one_letter_code
_entity_poly.pdbx_strand_id
1 'polypeptide(L)'
;SVFPNIFIADYGARQNTPIYIRGIGSKTNAPSVGLYVDGMPYFERSVVDLDIAGINGIEILRGPQGTLYGRNSTGGLINIYTYSPLEYQNTIAKLSYGSRNDLRLGVSHYQKLTQRLGLHVAGNYHRNDGFFRNIATGEKADNLKSANAEMGLAWQAAPLWTMRLNVLFDHSTQGGYPYGKYNATNNTVESVNYNRYSSYRRNVFSAGLNWLYKGDKLHFNSQTSFQYSKDKQYIDQDFTPKDLYFVITGLKQTLVSQELTLRSANNNNRYHWIIGAFGFYQKLNNSVETQFITKDFATPKFYNNPTWGGAIYHQSTYDITKTLHASIGLRYDYERVGENYTANKYNLSTGLASNVQTATYKDHMHFSQITPKFTLSQQISANKMVYASIARGYKAGGYNVTSTTQKLPAYDPEYNWNYEIGAKLAFLNGTLQTEMSLFYIDWKHQQVTTTVPGVGNIINNAGHSNSKGFELSATYRPITSLELQANYGYTYAQFLYYKKSATVDFTGNMLPMVPKQTMSFVANYTLSNVAGLDKLMFNAALTGTGKIYWTEDNKLKQPFYALLNLKIAATKGRFTWEVWTKNTTNTHYMSYAFVSSAAFAQQGKPFMIGTSLVFKLNP
;
A
#
# COMPACT_ATOMS: atom_id res chain seq x y z
N SER A 1 -2.25 11.59 -2.72
CA SER A 1 -2.94 10.72 -3.69
C SER A 1 -3.76 11.55 -4.65
N VAL A 2 -3.80 11.18 -5.93
CA VAL A 2 -4.68 11.79 -6.93
C VAL A 2 -6.06 11.09 -6.99
N PHE A 3 -6.26 10.02 -6.23
CA PHE A 3 -7.54 9.29 -6.16
C PHE A 3 -8.33 9.69 -4.92
N PRO A 4 -9.68 9.80 -5.00
CA PRO A 4 -10.49 10.16 -3.86
C PRO A 4 -10.49 9.08 -2.77
N ASN A 5 -10.53 9.52 -1.51
CA ASN A 5 -10.57 8.67 -0.31
C ASN A 5 -9.43 7.66 -0.18
N ILE A 6 -8.27 7.95 -0.79
CA ILE A 6 -7.03 7.20 -0.59
C ILE A 6 -6.03 8.05 0.17
N PHE A 7 -5.53 7.53 1.27
CA PHE A 7 -4.50 8.15 2.07
C PHE A 7 -3.33 7.18 2.29
N ILE A 8 -2.13 7.64 1.99
CA ILE A 8 -0.88 6.91 2.20
C ILE A 8 -0.05 7.74 3.17
N ALA A 9 0.15 7.24 4.38
CA ALA A 9 0.93 7.94 5.38
C ALA A 9 2.42 7.70 5.18
N ASP A 10 3.21 8.78 5.23
CA ASP A 10 4.68 8.74 5.31
C ASP A 10 5.08 8.67 6.79
N TYR A 11 5.45 7.48 7.25
CA TYR A 11 5.53 7.17 8.67
C TYR A 11 6.85 6.46 9.00
N GLY A 12 7.90 7.26 9.14
CA GLY A 12 9.21 6.88 9.67
C GLY A 12 10.14 6.17 8.70
N ALA A 13 9.72 5.12 8.03
CA ALA A 13 10.52 4.35 7.08
C ALA A 13 9.65 3.65 6.03
N ARG A 14 10.24 3.22 4.90
CA ARG A 14 9.55 2.50 3.81
C ARG A 14 8.85 1.21 4.24
N GLN A 15 9.28 0.58 5.32
CA GLN A 15 8.59 -0.57 5.92
C GLN A 15 7.15 -0.23 6.32
N ASN A 16 6.93 1.01 6.74
CA ASN A 16 5.68 1.45 7.31
C ASN A 16 5.01 2.45 6.35
N THR A 17 4.40 1.93 5.30
CA THR A 17 3.60 2.72 4.36
C THR A 17 2.15 2.25 4.41
N PRO A 18 1.39 2.59 5.47
CA PRO A 18 0.01 2.16 5.59
C PRO A 18 -0.85 2.87 4.55
N ILE A 19 -1.65 2.08 3.84
CA ILE A 19 -2.62 2.56 2.86
C ILE A 19 -4.00 2.48 3.47
N TYR A 20 -4.74 3.59 3.39
CA TYR A 20 -6.12 3.71 3.81
C TYR A 20 -7.00 4.00 2.60
N ILE A 21 -8.07 3.25 2.43
CA ILE A 21 -9.11 3.48 1.41
C ILE A 21 -10.44 3.60 2.13
N ARG A 22 -11.17 4.70 1.93
CA ARG A 22 -12.46 4.97 2.59
C ARG A 22 -12.41 4.85 4.12
N GLY A 23 -11.27 5.20 4.71
CA GLY A 23 -11.04 5.08 6.15
C GLY A 23 -10.64 3.69 6.63
N ILE A 24 -10.65 2.67 5.78
CA ILE A 24 -10.21 1.31 6.11
C ILE A 24 -8.73 1.17 5.82
N GLY A 25 -7.94 0.88 6.83
CA GLY A 25 -6.51 0.70 6.74
C GLY A 25 -5.94 -0.01 7.97
N SER A 26 -4.65 -0.27 8.00
CA SER A 26 -3.98 -0.94 9.10
C SER A 26 -2.70 -0.22 9.47
N LYS A 27 -2.59 0.21 10.72
CA LYS A 27 -1.38 0.83 11.28
C LYS A 27 -0.26 -0.19 11.51
N THR A 28 -0.64 -1.41 11.89
CA THR A 28 0.29 -2.50 12.24
C THR A 28 -0.18 -3.81 11.62
N ASN A 29 0.71 -4.80 11.54
CA ASN A 29 0.48 -6.13 10.97
C ASN A 29 0.06 -6.15 9.49
N ALA A 30 -0.66 -7.19 9.09
CA ALA A 30 -1.10 -7.38 7.71
C ALA A 30 -1.87 -6.17 7.18
N PRO A 31 -1.68 -5.77 5.92
CA PRO A 31 -2.40 -4.66 5.32
C PRO A 31 -3.91 -4.95 5.22
N SER A 32 -4.73 -3.89 5.27
CA SER A 32 -6.17 -3.97 4.98
C SER A 32 -6.49 -3.67 3.50
N VAL A 33 -5.51 -3.19 2.76
CA VAL A 33 -5.56 -2.97 1.31
C VAL A 33 -4.58 -3.92 0.65
N GLY A 34 -5.07 -4.79 -0.21
CA GLY A 34 -4.25 -5.76 -0.94
C GLY A 34 -3.39 -5.09 -2.01
N LEU A 35 -2.19 -5.61 -2.23
CA LEU A 35 -1.33 -5.25 -3.35
C LEU A 35 -1.08 -6.48 -4.21
N TYR A 36 -1.25 -6.32 -5.51
CA TYR A 36 -0.91 -7.31 -6.52
C TYR A 36 -0.05 -6.67 -7.61
N VAL A 37 0.99 -7.36 -8.03
CA VAL A 37 1.82 -6.96 -9.16
C VAL A 37 1.83 -8.11 -10.17
N ASP A 38 1.29 -7.88 -11.36
CA ASP A 38 1.10 -8.90 -12.41
C ASP A 38 0.46 -10.20 -11.89
N GLY A 39 -0.55 -10.07 -11.00
CA GLY A 39 -1.26 -11.18 -10.38
C GLY A 39 -0.56 -11.80 -9.16
N MET A 40 0.66 -11.42 -8.82
CA MET A 40 1.35 -11.88 -7.61
C MET A 40 0.83 -11.14 -6.37
N PRO A 41 0.30 -11.82 -5.33
CA PRO A 41 -0.17 -11.18 -4.10
C PRO A 41 1.00 -10.80 -3.18
N TYR A 42 0.94 -9.63 -2.56
CA TYR A 42 1.89 -9.15 -1.54
C TYR A 42 1.19 -9.05 -0.19
N PHE A 43 1.54 -9.93 0.76
CA PHE A 43 0.82 -10.08 2.02
C PHE A 43 1.36 -9.22 3.14
N GLU A 44 2.62 -8.80 3.07
CA GLU A 44 3.24 -8.01 4.13
C GLU A 44 3.34 -6.53 3.75
N ARG A 45 3.15 -5.67 4.75
CA ARG A 45 3.24 -4.23 4.57
C ARG A 45 4.64 -3.76 4.19
N SER A 46 5.68 -4.44 4.65
CA SER A 46 7.07 -4.11 4.34
C SER A 46 7.43 -4.24 2.86
N VAL A 47 6.59 -4.90 2.06
CA VAL A 47 6.80 -5.11 0.62
C VAL A 47 5.82 -4.32 -0.27
N VAL A 48 5.10 -3.34 0.28
CA VAL A 48 4.12 -2.54 -0.48
C VAL A 48 4.77 -1.39 -1.25
N ASP A 49 5.81 -0.77 -0.69
CA ASP A 49 6.54 0.35 -1.32
C ASP A 49 7.72 -0.18 -2.14
N LEU A 50 7.45 -0.63 -3.37
CA LEU A 50 8.41 -1.14 -4.33
C LEU A 50 8.63 -0.13 -5.46
N ASP A 51 9.90 0.00 -5.91
CA ASP A 51 10.23 0.74 -7.11
C ASP A 51 10.03 -0.19 -8.33
N ILE A 52 8.89 -0.10 -9.02
CA ILE A 52 8.55 -0.95 -10.17
C ILE A 52 8.77 -0.17 -11.46
N ALA A 53 9.51 -0.78 -12.41
CA ALA A 53 9.71 -0.23 -13.74
C ALA A 53 8.60 -0.67 -14.70
N GLY A 54 8.41 0.12 -15.76
CA GLY A 54 7.55 -0.27 -16.89
C GLY A 54 6.09 -0.55 -16.51
N ILE A 55 5.53 0.29 -15.64
CA ILE A 55 4.11 0.20 -15.30
C ILE A 55 3.26 0.58 -16.50
N ASN A 56 2.41 -0.35 -16.94
CA ASN A 56 1.40 -0.13 -17.98
C ASN A 56 0.10 0.45 -17.41
N GLY A 57 -0.27 0.00 -16.20
CA GLY A 57 -1.50 0.47 -15.56
C GLY A 57 -1.52 0.19 -14.07
N ILE A 58 -2.26 1.02 -13.34
CA ILE A 58 -2.58 0.83 -11.93
C ILE A 58 -4.09 0.85 -11.81
N GLU A 59 -4.66 -0.23 -11.31
CA GLU A 59 -6.07 -0.34 -11.00
C GLU A 59 -6.27 -0.27 -9.49
N ILE A 60 -7.19 0.56 -9.04
CA ILE A 60 -7.54 0.68 -7.63
C ILE A 60 -9.01 0.34 -7.46
N LEU A 61 -9.26 -0.80 -6.81
CA LEU A 61 -10.59 -1.26 -6.46
C LEU A 61 -10.89 -0.82 -5.03
N ARG A 62 -11.83 0.08 -4.87
CA ARG A 62 -12.22 0.66 -3.58
C ARG A 62 -13.34 -0.16 -2.94
N GLY A 63 -13.31 -0.29 -1.62
CA GLY A 63 -14.20 -1.18 -0.87
C GLY A 63 -13.79 -2.66 -0.95
N PRO A 64 -14.44 -3.53 -0.18
CA PRO A 64 -14.04 -4.92 -0.04
C PRO A 64 -14.03 -5.70 -1.36
N GLN A 65 -12.93 -6.43 -1.59
CA GLN A 65 -12.76 -7.31 -2.74
C GLN A 65 -12.56 -8.78 -2.30
N GLY A 66 -13.14 -9.14 -1.15
CA GLY A 66 -12.93 -10.45 -0.52
C GLY A 66 -13.32 -11.63 -1.42
N THR A 67 -14.34 -11.50 -2.27
CA THR A 67 -14.84 -12.60 -3.10
C THR A 67 -13.85 -13.12 -4.12
N LEU A 68 -13.09 -12.27 -4.80
CA LEU A 68 -12.10 -12.71 -5.79
C LEU A 68 -10.68 -12.75 -5.21
N TYR A 69 -10.33 -11.87 -4.28
CA TYR A 69 -8.97 -11.69 -3.80
C TYR A 69 -8.73 -12.20 -2.36
N GLY A 70 -9.81 -12.44 -1.59
CA GLY A 70 -9.72 -13.05 -0.26
C GLY A 70 -9.14 -12.13 0.80
N ARG A 71 -8.13 -12.62 1.52
CA ARG A 71 -7.51 -11.94 2.67
C ARG A 71 -6.92 -10.56 2.32
N ASN A 72 -6.84 -9.68 3.33
CA ASN A 72 -6.22 -8.35 3.25
C ASN A 72 -6.87 -7.42 2.22
N SER A 73 -8.15 -7.61 1.89
CA SER A 73 -8.89 -6.82 0.91
C SER A 73 -10.12 -6.11 1.51
N THR A 74 -10.10 -5.83 2.81
CA THR A 74 -11.20 -5.15 3.52
C THR A 74 -11.39 -3.70 3.09
N GLY A 75 -10.30 -2.96 2.85
CA GLY A 75 -10.35 -1.56 2.37
C GLY A 75 -10.41 -1.45 0.86
N GLY A 76 -9.88 -2.44 0.17
CA GLY A 76 -9.75 -2.43 -1.27
C GLY A 76 -8.50 -3.14 -1.77
N LEU A 77 -8.13 -2.83 -3.00
CA LEU A 77 -7.07 -3.51 -3.70
C LEU A 77 -6.35 -2.56 -4.65
N ILE A 78 -5.05 -2.73 -4.79
CA ILE A 78 -4.20 -2.08 -5.78
C ILE A 78 -3.59 -3.17 -6.66
N ASN A 79 -3.94 -3.15 -7.95
CA ASN A 79 -3.32 -3.98 -8.98
C ASN A 79 -2.36 -3.14 -9.80
N ILE A 80 -1.13 -3.58 -9.94
CA ILE A 80 -0.12 -3.00 -10.81
C ILE A 80 0.15 -3.98 -11.95
N TYR A 81 0.02 -3.50 -13.17
CA TYR A 81 0.29 -4.26 -14.39
C TYR A 81 1.50 -3.69 -15.09
N THR A 82 2.45 -4.53 -15.46
CA THR A 82 3.61 -4.14 -16.26
C THR A 82 3.39 -4.41 -17.74
N TYR A 83 4.14 -3.72 -18.62
CA TYR A 83 4.08 -3.97 -20.05
C TYR A 83 4.47 -5.42 -20.40
N SER A 84 3.79 -6.01 -21.38
CA SER A 84 4.19 -7.28 -21.97
C SER A 84 5.24 -7.05 -23.07
N PRO A 85 6.41 -7.71 -23.04
CA PRO A 85 7.41 -7.58 -24.10
C PRO A 85 7.00 -8.18 -25.44
N LEU A 86 5.86 -8.89 -25.51
CA LEU A 86 5.25 -9.30 -26.79
C LEU A 86 4.44 -8.17 -27.44
N GLU A 87 3.97 -7.18 -26.67
CA GLU A 87 3.08 -6.13 -27.15
C GLU A 87 3.78 -4.77 -27.21
N TYR A 88 4.74 -4.55 -26.30
CA TYR A 88 5.46 -3.29 -26.17
C TYR A 88 6.97 -3.52 -26.37
N GLN A 89 7.59 -2.75 -27.27
CA GLN A 89 9.03 -2.75 -27.52
C GLN A 89 9.56 -1.31 -27.42
N ASN A 90 10.44 -1.09 -26.46
CA ASN A 90 11.10 0.21 -26.28
C ASN A 90 12.33 0.07 -25.36
N THR A 91 13.26 0.99 -25.50
CA THR A 91 14.30 1.24 -24.51
C THR A 91 14.05 2.63 -23.91
N ILE A 92 13.90 2.70 -22.60
CA ILE A 92 13.70 3.96 -21.88
C ILE A 92 14.84 4.10 -20.88
N ALA A 93 15.56 5.23 -20.93
CA ALA A 93 16.52 5.62 -19.91
C ALA A 93 16.09 6.94 -19.28
N LYS A 94 16.16 7.04 -17.97
CA LYS A 94 15.81 8.23 -17.20
C LYS A 94 16.90 8.57 -16.22
N LEU A 95 17.33 9.83 -16.26
CA LEU A 95 18.18 10.47 -15.27
C LEU A 95 17.40 11.62 -14.63
N SER A 96 17.34 11.67 -13.30
CA SER A 96 16.71 12.78 -12.57
C SER A 96 17.60 13.21 -11.43
N TYR A 97 17.74 14.53 -11.24
CA TYR A 97 18.47 15.11 -10.15
C TYR A 97 17.69 16.28 -9.54
N GLY A 98 17.69 16.36 -8.22
CA GLY A 98 16.93 17.39 -7.51
C GLY A 98 17.51 17.76 -6.15
N SER A 99 16.78 18.61 -5.44
CA SER A 99 17.13 19.08 -4.08
C SER A 99 17.47 17.91 -3.16
N ARG A 100 18.46 18.11 -2.26
CA ARG A 100 18.92 17.10 -1.28
C ARG A 100 19.62 15.90 -1.95
N ASN A 101 20.31 16.13 -3.07
CA ASN A 101 20.96 15.08 -3.86
C ASN A 101 19.99 13.94 -4.22
N ASP A 102 18.73 14.26 -4.54
CA ASP A 102 17.73 13.29 -5.04
C ASP A 102 18.13 12.86 -6.45
N LEU A 103 18.97 11.83 -6.54
CA LEU A 103 19.44 11.22 -7.79
C LEU A 103 18.63 9.97 -8.08
N ARG A 104 18.04 9.90 -9.27
CA ARG A 104 17.32 8.73 -9.76
C ARG A 104 17.82 8.36 -11.14
N LEU A 105 18.19 7.11 -11.29
CA LEU A 105 18.59 6.49 -12.54
C LEU A 105 17.62 5.35 -12.82
N GLY A 106 17.15 5.23 -14.04
CA GLY A 106 16.28 4.13 -14.46
C GLY A 106 16.56 3.76 -15.90
N VAL A 107 16.63 2.46 -16.17
CA VAL A 107 16.71 1.91 -17.53
C VAL A 107 15.73 0.76 -17.63
N SER A 108 14.96 0.72 -18.70
CA SER A 108 14.12 -0.42 -19.05
C SER A 108 14.22 -0.71 -20.55
N HIS A 109 14.31 -1.98 -20.88
CA HIS A 109 14.39 -2.48 -22.25
C HIS A 109 13.38 -3.59 -22.48
N TYR A 110 12.56 -3.45 -23.52
CA TYR A 110 11.54 -4.38 -23.95
C TYR A 110 11.81 -4.75 -25.39
N GLN A 111 11.95 -6.02 -25.68
CA GLN A 111 12.25 -6.52 -27.03
C GLN A 111 11.55 -7.85 -27.32
N LYS A 112 11.05 -8.01 -28.54
CA LYS A 112 10.76 -9.32 -29.11
C LYS A 112 12.06 -9.97 -29.54
N LEU A 113 12.37 -11.15 -28.97
CA LEU A 113 13.49 -12.00 -29.43
C LEU A 113 13.09 -12.82 -30.64
N THR A 114 11.82 -13.24 -30.67
CA THR A 114 11.18 -13.90 -31.83
C THR A 114 9.73 -13.41 -31.92
N GLN A 115 8.98 -13.84 -32.96
CA GLN A 115 7.55 -13.51 -33.05
C GLN A 115 6.71 -14.01 -31.85
N ARG A 116 7.22 -15.02 -31.12
CA ARG A 116 6.53 -15.67 -30.01
C ARG A 116 7.22 -15.51 -28.66
N LEU A 117 8.40 -14.91 -28.60
CA LEU A 117 9.17 -14.75 -27.37
C LEU A 117 9.59 -13.29 -27.21
N GLY A 118 9.24 -12.69 -26.09
CA GLY A 118 9.66 -11.34 -25.68
C GLY A 118 10.42 -11.35 -24.36
N LEU A 119 11.38 -10.44 -24.25
CA LEU A 119 12.20 -10.20 -23.06
C LEU A 119 12.02 -8.77 -22.58
N HIS A 120 11.93 -8.61 -21.28
CA HIS A 120 12.01 -7.34 -20.57
C HIS A 120 13.13 -7.42 -19.54
N VAL A 121 13.95 -6.36 -19.45
CA VAL A 121 14.90 -6.15 -18.37
C VAL A 121 14.86 -4.69 -17.94
N ALA A 122 14.91 -4.44 -16.63
CA ALA A 122 14.92 -3.08 -16.10
C ALA A 122 15.75 -3.01 -14.82
N GLY A 123 16.20 -1.80 -14.51
CA GLY A 123 16.85 -1.48 -13.25
C GLY A 123 16.65 -0.02 -12.89
N ASN A 124 16.47 0.24 -11.61
CA ASN A 124 16.38 1.59 -11.06
C ASN A 124 17.35 1.74 -9.89
N TYR A 125 17.89 2.94 -9.74
CA TYR A 125 18.65 3.37 -8.58
C TYR A 125 18.12 4.71 -8.09
N HIS A 126 17.93 4.83 -6.79
CA HIS A 126 17.49 6.07 -6.15
C HIS A 126 18.36 6.36 -4.92
N ARG A 127 18.89 7.57 -4.84
CA ARG A 127 19.59 8.10 -3.68
C ARG A 127 19.02 9.46 -3.30
N ASN A 128 18.85 9.70 -2.01
CA ASN A 128 18.48 10.98 -1.43
C ASN A 128 19.20 11.15 -0.09
N ASP A 129 19.78 12.34 0.16
CA ASP A 129 20.54 12.59 1.40
C ASP A 129 19.65 12.85 2.63
N GLY A 130 18.31 12.97 2.44
CA GLY A 130 17.34 13.22 3.51
C GLY A 130 17.05 14.71 3.74
N PHE A 131 15.95 14.96 4.41
CA PHE A 131 15.39 16.30 4.64
C PHE A 131 15.63 16.78 6.06
N PHE A 132 15.58 15.86 7.04
CA PHE A 132 15.58 16.17 8.46
C PHE A 132 16.92 15.86 9.10
N ARG A 133 17.51 16.86 9.77
CA ARG A 133 18.77 16.69 10.47
C ARG A 133 18.49 16.35 11.93
N ASN A 134 19.16 15.32 12.44
CA ASN A 134 19.20 14.99 13.85
C ASN A 134 20.25 15.91 14.52
N ILE A 135 19.80 16.76 15.43
CA ILE A 135 20.69 17.76 16.07
C ILE A 135 21.64 17.12 17.09
N ALA A 136 21.31 15.97 17.68
CA ALA A 136 22.19 15.26 18.61
C ALA A 136 23.39 14.62 17.89
N THR A 137 23.19 14.02 16.71
CA THR A 137 24.25 13.32 15.97
C THR A 137 24.86 14.14 14.83
N GLY A 138 24.18 15.22 14.41
CA GLY A 138 24.54 16.00 13.23
C GLY A 138 24.23 15.34 11.89
N GLU A 139 23.72 14.11 11.87
CA GLU A 139 23.43 13.34 10.67
C GLU A 139 22.02 13.57 10.12
N LYS A 140 21.81 13.17 8.85
CA LYS A 140 20.47 13.15 8.25
C LYS A 140 19.70 11.90 8.71
N ALA A 141 18.52 12.11 9.30
CA ALA A 141 17.71 11.04 9.87
C ALA A 141 16.97 10.20 8.83
N ASP A 142 16.73 10.71 7.62
CA ASP A 142 15.82 10.13 6.62
C ASP A 142 16.48 9.94 5.23
N ASN A 143 17.81 9.76 5.20
CA ASN A 143 18.51 9.44 3.95
C ASN A 143 17.99 8.12 3.35
N LEU A 144 18.07 7.98 2.02
CA LEU A 144 17.60 6.81 1.30
C LEU A 144 18.59 6.41 0.20
N LYS A 145 18.83 5.10 0.09
CA LYS A 145 19.44 4.46 -1.08
C LYS A 145 18.63 3.23 -1.42
N SER A 146 18.15 3.11 -2.65
CA SER A 146 17.47 1.92 -3.14
C SER A 146 17.94 1.55 -4.54
N ALA A 147 17.90 0.27 -4.84
CA ALA A 147 18.16 -0.27 -6.16
C ALA A 147 17.22 -1.44 -6.41
N ASN A 148 16.69 -1.53 -7.61
CA ASN A 148 15.94 -2.71 -8.05
C ASN A 148 16.44 -3.23 -9.39
N ALA A 149 16.14 -4.49 -9.66
CA ALA A 149 16.33 -5.14 -10.95
C ALA A 149 15.11 -5.99 -11.27
N GLU A 150 14.67 -5.95 -12.50
CA GLU A 150 13.51 -6.67 -13.00
C GLU A 150 13.84 -7.42 -14.28
N MET A 151 13.27 -8.61 -14.42
CA MET A 151 13.32 -9.41 -15.65
C MET A 151 11.93 -9.99 -15.91
N GLY A 152 11.48 -9.89 -17.15
CA GLY A 152 10.24 -10.51 -17.60
C GLY A 152 10.44 -11.27 -18.92
N LEU A 153 9.87 -12.46 -19.00
CA LEU A 153 9.75 -13.24 -20.23
C LEU A 153 8.27 -13.43 -20.56
N ALA A 154 7.89 -13.22 -21.79
CA ALA A 154 6.57 -13.56 -22.30
C ALA A 154 6.73 -14.47 -23.52
N TRP A 155 6.10 -15.63 -23.47
CA TRP A 155 6.19 -16.64 -24.51
C TRP A 155 4.82 -17.13 -24.95
N GLN A 156 4.52 -16.97 -26.23
CA GLN A 156 3.37 -17.59 -26.86
C GLN A 156 3.72 -19.03 -27.25
N ALA A 157 3.55 -19.95 -26.28
CA ALA A 157 3.91 -21.35 -26.41
C ALA A 157 3.11 -22.07 -27.54
N ALA A 158 1.83 -21.68 -27.69
CA ALA A 158 0.93 -22.11 -28.75
C ALA A 158 -0.07 -20.97 -29.07
N PRO A 159 -0.88 -21.06 -30.15
CA PRO A 159 -1.81 -20.00 -30.52
C PRO A 159 -2.75 -19.51 -29.38
N LEU A 160 -3.16 -20.45 -28.52
CA LEU A 160 -4.07 -20.16 -27.39
C LEU A 160 -3.37 -20.11 -26.02
N TRP A 161 -2.06 -20.39 -25.95
CA TRP A 161 -1.30 -20.46 -24.70
C TRP A 161 -0.22 -19.39 -24.64
N THR A 162 -0.27 -18.60 -23.58
CA THR A 162 0.76 -17.61 -23.26
C THR A 162 1.31 -17.87 -21.87
N MET A 163 2.63 -17.86 -21.74
CA MET A 163 3.36 -17.89 -20.48
C MET A 163 3.98 -16.54 -20.21
N ARG A 164 3.91 -16.06 -18.97
CA ARG A 164 4.70 -14.91 -18.50
C ARG A 164 5.45 -15.30 -17.23
N LEU A 165 6.74 -15.02 -17.22
CA LEU A 165 7.60 -15.08 -16.03
C LEU A 165 8.05 -13.66 -15.69
N ASN A 166 7.79 -13.21 -14.48
CA ASN A 166 8.26 -11.93 -13.97
C ASN A 166 9.10 -12.17 -12.72
N VAL A 167 10.26 -11.54 -12.65
CA VAL A 167 11.19 -11.61 -11.52
C VAL A 167 11.55 -10.19 -11.11
N LEU A 168 11.52 -9.91 -9.83
CA LEU A 168 11.88 -8.61 -9.23
C LEU A 168 12.81 -8.84 -8.05
N PHE A 169 13.87 -8.05 -8.00
CA PHE A 169 14.73 -7.88 -6.83
C PHE A 169 14.74 -6.41 -6.41
N ASP A 170 14.50 -6.12 -5.13
CA ASP A 170 14.54 -4.76 -4.55
C ASP A 170 15.46 -4.77 -3.32
N HIS A 171 16.38 -3.81 -3.27
CA HIS A 171 17.22 -3.54 -2.11
C HIS A 171 17.06 -2.09 -1.70
N SER A 172 16.86 -1.83 -0.40
CA SER A 172 16.83 -0.49 0.14
C SER A 172 17.52 -0.37 1.49
N THR A 173 18.24 0.73 1.67
CA THR A 173 18.77 1.17 2.95
C THR A 173 18.31 2.59 3.20
N GLN A 174 17.90 2.89 4.42
CA GLN A 174 17.30 4.15 4.78
C GLN A 174 17.70 4.50 6.21
N GLY A 175 17.98 5.78 6.50
CA GLY A 175 17.81 6.33 7.82
C GLY A 175 16.33 6.26 8.21
N GLY A 176 15.97 6.43 9.44
CA GLY A 176 14.58 6.28 9.78
C GLY A 176 14.15 7.08 10.98
N TYR A 177 12.83 7.24 11.03
CA TYR A 177 12.12 7.75 12.18
C TYR A 177 12.49 9.19 12.53
N PRO A 178 12.37 10.15 11.57
CA PRO A 178 12.70 11.56 11.78
C PRO A 178 11.64 12.25 12.64
N TYR A 179 11.42 11.74 13.86
CA TYR A 179 10.43 12.26 14.78
C TYR A 179 11.03 13.30 15.70
N GLY A 180 10.41 14.48 15.72
CA GLY A 180 10.63 15.53 16.72
C GLY A 180 9.50 15.56 17.74
N LYS A 181 9.74 16.13 18.92
CA LYS A 181 8.67 16.38 19.88
C LYS A 181 7.64 17.36 19.29
N TYR A 182 6.37 17.06 19.52
CA TYR A 182 5.28 17.93 19.13
C TYR A 182 4.91 18.87 20.26
N ASN A 183 4.95 20.18 19.99
CA ASN A 183 4.50 21.22 20.90
C ASN A 183 3.05 21.57 20.56
N ALA A 184 2.12 21.13 21.39
CA ALA A 184 0.69 21.36 21.19
C ALA A 184 0.27 22.84 21.37
N THR A 185 1.03 23.64 22.13
CA THR A 185 0.75 25.05 22.36
C THR A 185 0.94 25.88 21.10
N ASN A 186 2.06 25.62 20.38
CA ASN A 186 2.43 26.36 19.18
C ASN A 186 2.10 25.62 17.89
N ASN A 187 1.57 24.40 17.99
CA ASN A 187 1.32 23.49 16.86
C ASN A 187 2.57 23.30 15.99
N THR A 188 3.73 23.13 16.61
CA THR A 188 5.03 22.97 15.92
C THR A 188 5.67 21.63 16.27
N VAL A 189 6.49 21.13 15.35
CA VAL A 189 7.34 19.95 15.55
C VAL A 189 8.76 20.42 15.74
N GLU A 190 9.37 20.04 16.86
CA GLU A 190 10.76 20.35 17.15
C GLU A 190 11.71 19.59 16.20
N SER A 191 12.96 19.97 16.15
CA SER A 191 13.99 19.26 15.41
C SER A 191 14.16 17.83 15.93
N VAL A 192 14.49 16.91 15.04
CA VAL A 192 14.86 15.53 15.39
C VAL A 192 16.05 15.57 16.35
N ASN A 193 15.93 14.89 17.51
CA ASN A 193 16.93 14.96 18.57
C ASN A 193 16.99 13.66 19.37
N TYR A 194 17.67 12.66 18.83
CA TYR A 194 17.91 11.37 19.50
C TYR A 194 19.41 10.98 19.36
N ASN A 195 19.93 10.21 20.33
CA ASN A 195 21.36 9.98 20.46
C ASN A 195 21.87 8.76 19.67
N ARG A 196 21.01 7.81 19.26
CA ARG A 196 21.41 6.61 18.54
C ARG A 196 20.87 6.60 17.11
N TYR A 197 21.72 6.25 16.13
CA TYR A 197 21.33 6.21 14.73
C TYR A 197 20.25 5.17 14.47
N SER A 198 19.11 5.64 13.96
CA SER A 198 17.99 4.81 13.53
C SER A 198 18.07 4.51 12.04
N SER A 199 17.81 3.27 11.64
CA SER A 199 17.90 2.85 10.24
C SER A 199 16.95 1.71 9.89
N TYR A 200 16.69 1.56 8.59
CA TYR A 200 15.94 0.47 8.01
C TYR A 200 16.67 -0.11 6.79
N ARG A 201 16.72 -1.43 6.67
CA ARG A 201 17.27 -2.14 5.51
C ARG A 201 16.28 -3.20 5.06
N ARG A 202 16.13 -3.36 3.75
CA ARG A 202 15.23 -4.33 3.16
C ARG A 202 15.82 -4.98 1.92
N ASN A 203 15.57 -6.29 1.75
CA ASN A 203 15.74 -7.02 0.50
C ASN A 203 14.43 -7.73 0.18
N VAL A 204 13.99 -7.67 -1.06
CA VAL A 204 12.82 -8.37 -1.57
C VAL A 204 13.20 -9.09 -2.84
N PHE A 205 12.83 -10.35 -2.94
CA PHE A 205 12.86 -11.13 -4.16
C PHE A 205 11.45 -11.66 -4.44
N SER A 206 10.95 -11.47 -5.64
CA SER A 206 9.65 -11.97 -6.08
C SER A 206 9.77 -12.61 -7.45
N ALA A 207 9.11 -13.75 -7.63
CA ALA A 207 9.01 -14.43 -8.93
C ALA A 207 7.57 -14.89 -9.13
N GLY A 208 7.01 -14.61 -10.30
CA GLY A 208 5.67 -15.01 -10.70
C GLY A 208 5.67 -15.69 -12.06
N LEU A 209 5.07 -16.86 -12.12
CA LEU A 209 4.85 -17.61 -13.35
C LEU A 209 3.35 -17.68 -13.63
N ASN A 210 2.96 -17.08 -14.75
CA ASN A 210 1.58 -17.07 -15.21
C ASN A 210 1.44 -17.91 -16.50
N TRP A 211 0.47 -18.82 -16.51
CA TRP A 211 0.02 -19.54 -17.70
C TRP A 211 -1.41 -19.13 -18.01
N LEU A 212 -1.63 -18.65 -19.21
CA LEU A 212 -2.91 -18.21 -19.70
C LEU A 212 -3.30 -18.99 -20.95
N TYR A 213 -4.44 -19.68 -20.89
CA TYR A 213 -5.12 -20.28 -22.03
C TYR A 213 -6.33 -19.42 -22.41
N LYS A 214 -6.44 -19.02 -23.66
CA LYS A 214 -7.55 -18.25 -24.23
C LYS A 214 -8.23 -19.05 -25.33
N GLY A 215 -9.16 -19.93 -24.97
CA GLY A 215 -9.97 -20.67 -25.91
C GLY A 215 -11.31 -19.98 -26.19
N ASP A 216 -12.04 -20.45 -27.22
CA ASP A 216 -13.29 -19.84 -27.67
C ASP A 216 -14.45 -19.99 -26.67
N LYS A 217 -14.43 -21.03 -25.84
CA LYS A 217 -15.49 -21.32 -24.87
C LYS A 217 -15.12 -20.95 -23.45
N LEU A 218 -13.83 -21.07 -23.10
CA LEU A 218 -13.35 -20.85 -21.76
C LEU A 218 -11.90 -20.32 -21.76
N HIS A 219 -11.56 -19.58 -20.72
CA HIS A 219 -10.19 -19.16 -20.42
C HIS A 219 -9.74 -19.82 -19.12
N PHE A 220 -8.52 -20.34 -19.11
CA PHE A 220 -7.86 -20.86 -17.93
C PHE A 220 -6.65 -20.00 -17.60
N ASN A 221 -6.47 -19.68 -16.31
CA ASN A 221 -5.31 -18.96 -15.81
C ASN A 221 -4.72 -19.70 -14.61
N SER A 222 -3.42 -19.89 -14.61
CA SER A 222 -2.64 -20.42 -13.49
C SER A 222 -1.56 -19.42 -13.10
N GLN A 223 -1.60 -18.95 -11.88
CA GLN A 223 -0.62 -18.01 -11.31
C GLN A 223 0.12 -18.68 -10.16
N THR A 224 1.40 -18.99 -10.36
CA THR A 224 2.32 -19.42 -9.30
C THR A 224 3.17 -18.25 -8.85
N SER A 225 3.32 -18.04 -7.55
CA SER A 225 4.09 -16.92 -7.02
C SER A 225 5.00 -17.37 -5.90
N PHE A 226 6.22 -16.84 -5.90
CA PHE A 226 7.20 -17.00 -4.83
C PHE A 226 7.71 -15.64 -4.39
N GLN A 227 7.80 -15.42 -3.08
CA GLN A 227 8.37 -14.23 -2.50
C GLN A 227 9.28 -14.56 -1.34
N TYR A 228 10.38 -13.85 -1.26
CA TYR A 228 11.27 -13.82 -0.12
C TYR A 228 11.56 -12.38 0.23
N SER A 229 11.31 -11.99 1.48
CA SER A 229 11.73 -10.69 1.99
C SER A 229 12.50 -10.84 3.29
N LYS A 230 13.47 -9.95 3.47
CA LYS A 230 14.24 -9.81 4.70
C LYS A 230 14.42 -8.35 4.98
N ASP A 231 13.98 -7.92 6.15
CA ASP A 231 14.23 -6.58 6.62
C ASP A 231 14.86 -6.54 8.02
N LYS A 232 15.45 -5.41 8.36
CA LYS A 232 16.01 -5.12 9.67
C LYS A 232 15.87 -3.64 9.97
N GLN A 233 15.41 -3.37 11.18
CA GLN A 233 15.19 -2.04 11.74
C GLN A 233 16.05 -1.84 12.97
N TYR A 234 16.59 -0.64 13.13
CA TYR A 234 17.23 -0.15 14.33
C TYR A 234 16.53 1.16 14.70
N ILE A 235 16.02 1.26 15.91
CA ILE A 235 15.22 2.40 16.34
C ILE A 235 15.68 2.88 17.71
N ASP A 236 16.04 4.15 17.82
CA ASP A 236 16.09 4.87 19.06
C ASP A 236 14.65 5.13 19.51
N GLN A 237 14.12 4.25 20.37
CA GLN A 237 12.67 4.16 20.64
C GLN A 237 12.17 5.23 21.59
N ASP A 238 13.04 5.91 22.32
CA ASP A 238 12.62 7.02 23.14
C ASP A 238 12.60 8.37 22.41
N PHE A 239 13.22 8.44 21.20
CA PHE A 239 13.28 9.62 20.33
C PHE A 239 13.81 10.87 21.04
N THR A 240 14.72 10.71 22.01
CA THR A 240 15.29 11.79 22.82
C THR A 240 16.81 11.63 22.91
N PRO A 241 17.56 12.67 23.39
CA PRO A 241 19.00 12.52 23.66
C PRO A 241 19.32 11.60 24.84
N LYS A 242 18.31 11.05 25.52
CA LYS A 242 18.50 10.13 26.65
C LYS A 242 18.72 8.71 26.13
N ASP A 243 19.59 7.98 26.78
CA ASP A 243 19.91 6.60 26.39
C ASP A 243 19.04 5.60 27.14
N LEU A 244 17.71 5.59 26.83
CA LEU A 244 16.73 4.78 27.56
C LEU A 244 16.46 3.44 26.88
N TYR A 245 16.07 3.47 25.61
CA TYR A 245 15.62 2.30 24.86
C TYR A 245 16.19 2.28 23.45
N PHE A 246 16.74 1.15 23.06
CA PHE A 246 17.07 0.88 21.66
C PHE A 246 16.41 -0.42 21.22
N VAL A 247 15.71 -0.39 20.07
CA VAL A 247 14.97 -1.56 19.59
C VAL A 247 15.53 -2.00 18.24
N ILE A 248 15.82 -3.30 18.16
CA ILE A 248 16.25 -3.96 16.93
C ILE A 248 15.16 -4.93 16.53
N THR A 249 14.59 -4.76 15.34
CA THR A 249 13.62 -5.71 14.78
C THR A 249 14.12 -6.32 13.50
N GLY A 250 13.75 -7.55 13.23
CA GLY A 250 14.01 -8.23 11.98
C GLY A 250 12.80 -9.05 11.55
N LEU A 251 12.47 -8.98 10.28
CA LEU A 251 11.44 -9.79 9.65
C LEU A 251 12.05 -10.56 8.48
N LYS A 252 11.75 -11.87 8.42
CA LYS A 252 11.98 -12.69 7.24
C LYS A 252 10.66 -13.33 6.83
N GLN A 253 10.28 -13.16 5.59
CA GLN A 253 9.12 -13.80 5.00
C GLN A 253 9.54 -14.73 3.87
N THR A 254 8.92 -15.89 3.82
CA THR A 254 8.85 -16.74 2.63
C THR A 254 7.38 -16.97 2.33
N LEU A 255 6.94 -16.69 1.11
CA LEU A 255 5.56 -16.88 0.65
C LEU A 255 5.59 -17.65 -0.67
N VAL A 256 4.79 -18.70 -0.74
CA VAL A 256 4.46 -19.42 -1.98
C VAL A 256 2.95 -19.39 -2.13
N SER A 257 2.46 -19.11 -3.32
CA SER A 257 1.02 -19.16 -3.61
C SER A 257 0.75 -19.70 -4.99
N GLN A 258 -0.40 -20.35 -5.14
CA GLN A 258 -0.94 -20.85 -6.40
C GLN A 258 -2.39 -20.42 -6.51
N GLU A 259 -2.74 -19.82 -7.64
CA GLU A 259 -4.11 -19.54 -8.01
C GLU A 259 -4.45 -20.19 -9.35
N LEU A 260 -5.57 -20.89 -9.39
CA LEU A 260 -6.13 -21.49 -10.61
C LEU A 260 -7.50 -20.84 -10.84
N THR A 261 -7.70 -20.30 -12.02
CA THR A 261 -8.94 -19.64 -12.39
C THR A 261 -9.44 -20.17 -13.73
N LEU A 262 -10.70 -20.52 -13.77
CA LEU A 262 -11.41 -20.89 -14.98
C LEU A 262 -12.60 -19.94 -15.15
N ARG A 263 -12.77 -19.38 -16.35
CA ARG A 263 -13.87 -18.46 -16.65
C ARG A 263 -14.46 -18.72 -18.04
N SER A 264 -15.75 -18.44 -18.18
CA SER A 264 -16.39 -18.44 -19.50
C SER A 264 -15.69 -17.44 -20.44
N ALA A 265 -15.54 -17.80 -21.70
CA ALA A 265 -15.15 -16.84 -22.72
C ALA A 265 -16.30 -15.84 -22.97
N ASN A 266 -15.93 -14.65 -23.44
CA ASN A 266 -16.87 -13.54 -23.64
C ASN A 266 -17.59 -13.70 -25.00
N ASN A 267 -18.49 -14.70 -25.09
CA ASN A 267 -19.21 -15.06 -26.32
C ASN A 267 -20.65 -14.62 -26.17
N ASN A 268 -21.12 -13.50 -26.57
CA ASN A 268 -22.51 -13.05 -26.67
C ASN A 268 -23.58 -13.80 -25.82
N ASN A 269 -23.15 -14.58 -24.83
CA ASN A 269 -23.99 -15.35 -23.93
C ASN A 269 -24.47 -14.44 -22.81
N ARG A 270 -25.70 -14.67 -22.35
CA ARG A 270 -26.27 -13.94 -21.19
C ARG A 270 -25.66 -14.33 -19.84
N TYR A 271 -24.95 -15.46 -19.81
CA TYR A 271 -24.39 -16.01 -18.57
C TYR A 271 -22.86 -16.08 -18.66
N HIS A 272 -22.22 -15.38 -17.74
CA HIS A 272 -20.75 -15.36 -17.57
C HIS A 272 -20.42 -15.85 -16.17
N TRP A 273 -19.37 -16.61 -16.04
CA TRP A 273 -18.96 -17.15 -14.77
C TRP A 273 -17.44 -17.20 -14.63
N ILE A 274 -16.99 -17.17 -13.39
CA ILE A 274 -15.61 -17.42 -12.98
C ILE A 274 -15.64 -18.36 -11.78
N ILE A 275 -14.81 -19.38 -11.78
CA ILE A 275 -14.52 -20.25 -10.65
C ILE A 275 -13.03 -20.28 -10.43
N GLY A 276 -12.59 -20.28 -9.17
CA GLY A 276 -11.17 -20.35 -8.87
C GLY A 276 -10.88 -21.07 -7.56
N ALA A 277 -9.64 -21.52 -7.47
CA ALA A 277 -9.04 -22.10 -6.28
C ALA A 277 -7.73 -21.37 -5.99
N PHE A 278 -7.49 -21.04 -4.73
CA PHE A 278 -6.29 -20.38 -4.25
C PHE A 278 -5.70 -21.16 -3.08
N GLY A 279 -4.38 -21.27 -3.04
CA GLY A 279 -3.67 -21.87 -1.92
C GLY A 279 -2.37 -21.12 -1.66
N PHE A 280 -1.95 -21.04 -0.39
CA PHE A 280 -0.68 -20.42 -0.04
C PHE A 280 -0.03 -21.08 1.18
N TYR A 281 1.27 -20.92 1.26
CA TYR A 281 2.09 -21.15 2.45
C TYR A 281 2.96 -19.93 2.71
N GLN A 282 2.87 -19.37 3.90
CA GLN A 282 3.66 -18.25 4.37
C GLN A 282 4.42 -18.65 5.64
N LYS A 283 5.70 -18.33 5.69
CA LYS A 283 6.49 -18.45 6.91
C LYS A 283 7.04 -17.07 7.26
N LEU A 284 6.61 -16.55 8.40
CA LEU A 284 7.13 -15.33 8.99
C LEU A 284 8.06 -15.68 10.16
N ASN A 285 9.29 -15.14 10.14
CA ASN A 285 10.20 -15.18 11.26
C ASN A 285 10.45 -13.74 11.69
N ASN A 286 9.92 -13.38 12.85
CA ASN A 286 10.11 -12.07 13.47
C ASN A 286 11.12 -12.17 14.61
N SER A 287 11.97 -11.16 14.76
CA SER A 287 12.80 -10.96 15.93
C SER A 287 12.61 -9.54 16.45
N VAL A 288 12.45 -9.40 17.76
CA VAL A 288 12.35 -8.10 18.43
C VAL A 288 13.28 -8.14 19.63
N GLU A 289 14.33 -7.33 19.62
CA GLU A 289 15.23 -7.15 20.74
C GLU A 289 15.05 -5.73 21.28
N THR A 290 14.62 -5.63 22.53
CA THR A 290 14.53 -4.35 23.25
C THR A 290 15.70 -4.28 24.22
N GLN A 291 16.56 -3.29 24.02
CA GLN A 291 17.69 -2.96 24.89
C GLN A 291 17.25 -1.86 25.86
N PHE A 292 17.27 -2.18 27.14
CA PHE A 292 17.01 -1.25 28.26
C PHE A 292 18.35 -0.73 28.76
N ILE A 293 18.85 0.32 28.15
CA ILE A 293 20.25 0.77 28.29
C ILE A 293 20.59 1.13 29.72
N THR A 294 19.75 1.98 30.36
CA THR A 294 19.97 2.41 31.76
C THR A 294 19.83 1.29 32.77
N LYS A 295 19.20 0.17 32.39
CA LYS A 295 19.00 -1.03 33.24
C LYS A 295 19.98 -2.15 32.91
N ASP A 296 20.85 -1.94 31.93
CA ASP A 296 21.91 -2.84 31.48
C ASP A 296 21.42 -4.23 31.10
N PHE A 297 20.27 -4.34 30.44
CA PHE A 297 19.80 -5.64 29.91
C PHE A 297 19.06 -5.51 28.58
N ALA A 298 19.02 -6.61 27.83
CA ALA A 298 18.23 -6.76 26.62
C ALA A 298 17.30 -7.98 26.70
N THR A 299 16.17 -7.88 25.97
CA THR A 299 15.19 -8.96 25.85
C THR A 299 14.97 -9.32 24.39
N PRO A 300 15.79 -10.21 23.81
CA PRO A 300 15.53 -10.73 22.47
C PRO A 300 14.35 -11.72 22.49
N LYS A 301 13.44 -11.52 21.56
CA LYS A 301 12.25 -12.34 21.33
C LYS A 301 12.25 -12.81 19.88
N PHE A 302 11.93 -14.08 19.67
CA PHE A 302 11.88 -14.71 18.36
C PHE A 302 10.52 -15.36 18.15
N TYR A 303 9.92 -15.07 17.01
CA TYR A 303 8.61 -15.57 16.62
C TYR A 303 8.72 -16.26 15.26
N ASN A 304 8.17 -17.46 15.16
CA ASN A 304 8.09 -18.22 13.94
C ASN A 304 6.62 -18.57 13.69
N ASN A 305 6.03 -17.93 12.68
CA ASN A 305 4.62 -18.01 12.34
C ASN A 305 4.44 -18.71 10.98
N PRO A 306 4.40 -20.06 10.94
CA PRO A 306 3.97 -20.76 9.75
C PRO A 306 2.46 -20.58 9.57
N THR A 307 2.05 -20.12 8.41
CA THR A 307 0.65 -19.93 8.04
C THR A 307 0.39 -20.61 6.70
N TRP A 308 -0.69 -21.36 6.60
CA TRP A 308 -1.16 -21.88 5.34
C TRP A 308 -2.66 -21.69 5.23
N GLY A 309 -3.14 -21.54 4.03
CA GLY A 309 -4.56 -21.39 3.78
C GLY A 309 -4.93 -21.76 2.36
N GLY A 310 -6.20 -21.95 2.16
CA GLY A 310 -6.79 -22.22 0.86
C GLY A 310 -8.16 -21.60 0.75
N ALA A 311 -8.59 -21.38 -0.48
CA ALA A 311 -9.90 -20.84 -0.78
C ALA A 311 -10.44 -21.41 -2.07
N ILE A 312 -11.77 -21.48 -2.15
CA ILE A 312 -12.52 -21.71 -3.37
C ILE A 312 -13.49 -20.55 -3.56
N TYR A 313 -13.68 -20.12 -4.80
CA TYR A 313 -14.60 -19.03 -5.09
C TYR A 313 -15.32 -19.22 -6.41
N HIS A 314 -16.50 -18.64 -6.48
CA HIS A 314 -17.30 -18.59 -7.70
C HIS A 314 -17.99 -17.24 -7.82
N GLN A 315 -18.09 -16.74 -9.04
CA GLN A 315 -18.91 -15.58 -9.37
C GLN A 315 -19.68 -15.86 -10.65
N SER A 316 -20.98 -15.65 -10.61
CA SER A 316 -21.89 -15.67 -11.75
C SER A 316 -22.33 -14.26 -12.09
N THR A 317 -22.36 -13.93 -13.36
CA THR A 317 -22.96 -12.70 -13.88
C THR A 317 -23.98 -13.08 -14.93
N TYR A 318 -25.20 -12.57 -14.77
CA TYR A 318 -26.31 -12.83 -15.67
C TYR A 318 -26.88 -11.53 -16.25
N ASP A 319 -26.99 -11.48 -17.57
CA ASP A 319 -27.60 -10.38 -18.31
C ASP A 319 -29.11 -10.57 -18.30
N ILE A 320 -29.79 -9.98 -17.29
CA ILE A 320 -31.26 -10.05 -17.14
C ILE A 320 -31.92 -9.46 -18.38
N THR A 321 -31.41 -8.30 -18.82
CA THR A 321 -31.74 -7.68 -20.11
C THR A 321 -30.45 -7.31 -20.82
N LYS A 322 -30.52 -6.72 -22.01
CA LYS A 322 -29.34 -6.17 -22.71
C LYS A 322 -28.63 -5.05 -21.94
N THR A 323 -29.28 -4.47 -20.94
CA THR A 323 -28.81 -3.28 -20.21
C THR A 323 -28.78 -3.48 -18.70
N LEU A 324 -29.44 -4.52 -18.17
CA LEU A 324 -29.48 -4.85 -16.74
C LEU A 324 -28.69 -6.13 -16.48
N HIS A 325 -27.64 -6.02 -15.66
CA HIS A 325 -26.75 -7.12 -15.32
C HIS A 325 -26.74 -7.33 -13.80
N ALA A 326 -26.87 -8.57 -13.37
CA ALA A 326 -26.74 -8.97 -11.97
C ALA A 326 -25.53 -9.89 -11.80
N SER A 327 -24.74 -9.66 -10.78
CA SER A 327 -23.59 -10.49 -10.43
C SER A 327 -23.69 -10.95 -8.98
N ILE A 328 -23.47 -12.23 -8.75
CA ILE A 328 -23.41 -12.87 -7.44
C ILE A 328 -22.08 -13.60 -7.32
N GLY A 329 -21.34 -13.37 -6.25
CA GLY A 329 -20.09 -14.03 -5.95
C GLY A 329 -20.06 -14.57 -4.53
N LEU A 330 -19.36 -15.68 -4.35
CA LEU A 330 -19.13 -16.31 -3.05
C LEU A 330 -17.73 -16.89 -3.01
N ARG A 331 -17.04 -16.69 -1.89
CA ARG A 331 -15.74 -17.31 -1.59
C ARG A 331 -15.75 -17.87 -0.18
N TYR A 332 -15.16 -19.02 -0.03
CA TYR A 332 -14.85 -19.64 1.26
C TYR A 332 -13.34 -19.72 1.41
N ASP A 333 -12.81 -19.14 2.49
CA ASP A 333 -11.42 -19.19 2.89
C ASP A 333 -11.27 -20.00 4.18
N TYR A 334 -10.21 -20.80 4.25
CA TYR A 334 -9.73 -21.45 5.46
C TYR A 334 -8.25 -21.15 5.66
N GLU A 335 -7.87 -20.75 6.89
CA GLU A 335 -6.49 -20.45 7.24
C GLU A 335 -6.14 -21.09 8.58
N ARG A 336 -4.89 -21.57 8.69
CA ARG A 336 -4.27 -22.02 9.94
C ARG A 336 -2.99 -21.25 10.16
N VAL A 337 -2.90 -20.60 11.33
CA VAL A 337 -1.76 -19.79 11.77
C VAL A 337 -1.10 -20.50 12.94
N GLY A 338 0.18 -20.83 12.80
CA GLY A 338 1.00 -21.35 13.88
C GLY A 338 1.81 -20.26 14.57
N GLU A 339 2.17 -20.48 15.81
CA GLU A 339 3.05 -19.63 16.59
C GLU A 339 4.08 -20.47 17.34
N ASN A 340 5.36 -20.17 17.15
CA ASN A 340 6.44 -20.67 17.98
C ASN A 340 7.23 -19.47 18.50
N TYR A 341 7.19 -19.25 19.79
CA TYR A 341 7.78 -18.11 20.46
C TYR A 341 8.87 -18.53 21.41
N THR A 342 9.98 -17.80 21.42
CA THR A 342 11.03 -17.90 22.42
C THR A 342 11.47 -16.51 22.85
N ALA A 343 11.73 -16.33 24.13
CA ALA A 343 12.30 -15.11 24.68
C ALA A 343 13.46 -15.43 25.60
N ASN A 344 14.49 -14.60 25.53
CA ASN A 344 15.67 -14.66 26.38
C ASN A 344 15.91 -13.30 27.03
N LYS A 345 16.84 -13.27 27.97
CA LYS A 345 17.35 -12.05 28.58
C LYS A 345 18.85 -12.16 28.73
N TYR A 346 19.57 -11.08 28.45
CA TYR A 346 21.02 -11.02 28.68
C TYR A 346 21.40 -9.62 29.19
N ASN A 347 22.54 -9.56 29.86
CA ASN A 347 23.14 -8.30 30.32
C ASN A 347 23.91 -7.65 29.17
N LEU A 348 23.72 -6.34 28.96
CA LEU A 348 24.31 -5.63 27.81
C LEU A 348 25.82 -5.44 27.95
N SER A 349 26.31 -5.13 29.16
CA SER A 349 27.73 -4.84 29.39
C SER A 349 28.58 -6.11 29.38
N THR A 350 28.08 -7.23 29.86
CA THR A 350 28.83 -8.50 29.93
C THR A 350 28.51 -9.44 28.76
N GLY A 351 27.40 -9.27 28.07
CA GLY A 351 26.89 -10.21 27.06
C GLY A 351 26.42 -11.55 27.64
N LEU A 352 26.47 -11.73 28.96
CA LEU A 352 26.10 -12.99 29.60
C LEU A 352 24.59 -13.18 29.63
N ALA A 353 24.14 -14.35 29.21
CA ALA A 353 22.73 -14.73 29.32
C ALA A 353 22.33 -14.76 30.80
N SER A 354 21.18 -14.19 31.11
CA SER A 354 20.54 -14.42 32.42
C SER A 354 20.18 -15.89 32.50
N ASN A 355 20.47 -16.56 33.64
CA ASN A 355 20.21 -17.99 33.88
C ASN A 355 18.70 -18.36 33.81
N VAL A 356 17.83 -17.45 33.49
CA VAL A 356 16.39 -17.63 33.35
C VAL A 356 16.02 -17.57 31.88
N GLN A 357 15.78 -18.72 31.26
CA GLN A 357 15.02 -18.79 30.00
C GLN A 357 13.63 -18.21 30.27
N THR A 358 13.32 -17.10 29.66
CA THR A 358 12.18 -16.30 30.09
C THR A 358 10.84 -16.83 29.60
N ALA A 359 10.75 -17.41 28.40
CA ALA A 359 9.53 -18.07 27.92
C ALA A 359 9.78 -18.89 26.64
N THR A 360 9.05 -20.01 26.54
CA THR A 360 8.84 -20.74 25.29
C THR A 360 7.35 -21.02 25.15
N TYR A 361 6.79 -20.77 23.98
CA TYR A 361 5.36 -20.98 23.74
C TYR A 361 5.16 -21.51 22.32
N LYS A 362 4.25 -22.47 22.18
CA LYS A 362 3.84 -23.03 20.90
C LYS A 362 2.33 -23.18 20.89
N ASP A 363 1.71 -22.65 19.85
CA ASP A 363 0.26 -22.72 19.68
C ASP A 363 -0.12 -22.65 18.20
N HIS A 364 -1.40 -22.85 17.91
CA HIS A 364 -1.97 -22.63 16.60
C HIS A 364 -3.43 -22.23 16.73
N MET A 365 -3.87 -21.41 15.78
CA MET A 365 -5.27 -21.05 15.60
C MET A 365 -5.69 -21.33 14.16
N HIS A 366 -6.98 -21.50 13.95
CA HIS A 366 -7.57 -21.60 12.62
C HIS A 366 -8.85 -20.80 12.55
N PHE A 367 -9.18 -20.34 11.37
CA PHE A 367 -10.41 -19.64 11.12
C PHE A 367 -10.87 -19.85 9.68
N SER A 368 -12.17 -19.68 9.47
CA SER A 368 -12.78 -19.71 8.15
C SER A 368 -13.63 -18.48 7.93
N GLN A 369 -13.73 -18.04 6.69
CA GLN A 369 -14.52 -16.88 6.30
C GLN A 369 -15.29 -17.14 5.02
N ILE A 370 -16.51 -16.60 4.99
CA ILE A 370 -17.33 -16.56 3.78
C ILE A 370 -17.45 -15.09 3.36
N THR A 371 -17.10 -14.78 2.11
CA THR A 371 -17.12 -13.42 1.58
C THR A 371 -18.05 -13.33 0.37
N PRO A 372 -19.36 -13.08 0.59
CA PRO A 372 -20.30 -12.85 -0.48
C PRO A 372 -20.17 -11.46 -1.10
N LYS A 373 -20.56 -11.36 -2.37
CA LYS A 373 -20.72 -10.10 -3.10
C LYS A 373 -21.96 -10.19 -3.99
N PHE A 374 -22.74 -9.13 -4.00
CA PHE A 374 -23.82 -8.93 -4.95
C PHE A 374 -23.66 -7.58 -5.63
N THR A 375 -23.86 -7.52 -6.95
CA THR A 375 -23.82 -6.28 -7.72
C THR A 375 -24.95 -6.28 -8.74
N LEU A 376 -25.68 -5.19 -8.82
CA LEU A 376 -26.67 -4.92 -9.85
C LEU A 376 -26.20 -3.68 -10.62
N SER A 377 -26.10 -3.76 -11.94
CA SER A 377 -25.70 -2.64 -12.79
C SER A 377 -26.66 -2.47 -13.95
N GLN A 378 -27.04 -1.20 -14.20
CA GLN A 378 -27.94 -0.78 -15.27
C GLN A 378 -27.19 0.12 -16.23
N GLN A 379 -27.04 -0.30 -17.46
CA GLN A 379 -26.57 0.56 -18.56
C GLN A 379 -27.74 1.41 -19.03
N ILE A 380 -27.66 2.73 -18.82
CA ILE A 380 -28.68 3.71 -19.23
C ILE A 380 -28.53 4.05 -20.72
N SER A 381 -27.28 4.18 -21.16
CA SER A 381 -26.89 4.39 -22.56
C SER A 381 -25.47 3.85 -22.78
N ALA A 382 -24.95 3.86 -23.99
CA ALA A 382 -23.61 3.35 -24.30
C ALA A 382 -22.50 3.88 -23.36
N ASN A 383 -22.66 5.10 -22.85
CA ASN A 383 -21.65 5.81 -22.05
C ASN A 383 -22.16 6.21 -20.65
N LYS A 384 -23.25 5.62 -20.17
CA LYS A 384 -23.84 5.94 -18.86
C LYS A 384 -24.32 4.68 -18.15
N MET A 385 -23.75 4.40 -16.99
CA MET A 385 -24.08 3.24 -16.16
C MET A 385 -24.28 3.68 -14.71
N VAL A 386 -25.25 3.05 -14.04
CA VAL A 386 -25.43 3.12 -12.59
C VAL A 386 -25.32 1.71 -12.01
N TYR A 387 -24.89 1.61 -10.76
CA TYR A 387 -24.78 0.32 -10.09
C TYR A 387 -25.05 0.43 -8.59
N ALA A 388 -25.44 -0.70 -8.00
CA ALA A 388 -25.48 -0.90 -6.57
C ALA A 388 -24.74 -2.18 -6.22
N SER A 389 -24.01 -2.21 -5.11
CA SER A 389 -23.30 -3.39 -4.66
C SER A 389 -23.30 -3.55 -3.14
N ILE A 390 -23.29 -4.81 -2.71
CA ILE A 390 -23.08 -5.21 -1.32
C ILE A 390 -21.96 -6.23 -1.33
N ALA A 391 -20.91 -6.00 -0.53
CA ALA A 391 -19.77 -6.89 -0.46
C ALA A 391 -19.24 -7.03 0.97
N ARG A 392 -18.79 -8.24 1.31
CA ARG A 392 -18.09 -8.51 2.57
C ARG A 392 -16.60 -8.70 2.32
N GLY A 393 -15.77 -8.09 3.19
CA GLY A 393 -14.34 -8.32 3.24
C GLY A 393 -13.91 -8.77 4.63
N TYR A 394 -12.74 -9.40 4.74
CA TYR A 394 -12.14 -9.77 6.01
C TYR A 394 -10.63 -9.53 6.01
N LYS A 395 -10.08 -9.39 7.21
CA LYS A 395 -8.65 -9.41 7.49
C LYS A 395 -8.36 -10.51 8.49
N ALA A 396 -7.29 -11.27 8.26
CA ALA A 396 -6.92 -12.42 9.05
C ALA A 396 -6.65 -12.09 10.52
N GLY A 397 -6.89 -13.03 11.41
CA GLY A 397 -6.46 -13.04 12.80
C GLY A 397 -4.99 -13.43 12.93
N GLY A 398 -4.48 -13.47 14.17
CA GLY A 398 -3.10 -13.83 14.44
C GLY A 398 -2.72 -13.71 15.90
N TYR A 399 -1.41 -13.70 16.17
CA TYR A 399 -0.83 -13.58 17.50
C TYR A 399 -0.11 -12.24 17.68
N ASN A 400 -0.13 -11.73 18.92
CA ASN A 400 0.57 -10.50 19.30
C ASN A 400 2.06 -10.77 19.50
N VAL A 401 2.89 -10.29 18.60
CA VAL A 401 4.35 -10.49 18.58
C VAL A 401 5.14 -9.57 19.55
N THR A 402 4.47 -8.81 20.40
CA THR A 402 5.11 -7.87 21.34
C THR A 402 4.76 -8.14 22.81
N SER A 403 3.89 -9.11 23.05
CA SER A 403 3.46 -9.45 24.43
C SER A 403 4.64 -9.90 25.29
N THR A 404 4.58 -9.58 26.58
CA THR A 404 5.53 -10.02 27.62
C THR A 404 5.01 -11.19 28.44
N THR A 405 3.78 -11.64 28.17
CA THR A 405 3.15 -12.77 28.89
C THR A 405 3.66 -14.10 28.37
N GLN A 406 3.63 -15.15 29.21
CA GLN A 406 4.01 -16.51 28.80
C GLN A 406 3.13 -17.07 27.69
N LYS A 407 1.84 -16.68 27.67
CA LYS A 407 0.90 -16.98 26.60
C LYS A 407 0.71 -15.73 25.74
N LEU A 408 1.00 -15.83 24.43
CA LEU A 408 0.77 -14.73 23.51
C LEU A 408 -0.74 -14.55 23.29
N PRO A 409 -1.30 -13.35 23.53
CA PRO A 409 -2.68 -13.09 23.21
C PRO A 409 -2.91 -13.22 21.71
N ALA A 410 -3.88 -14.05 21.32
CA ALA A 410 -4.38 -14.11 19.97
C ALA A 410 -5.40 -12.99 19.72
N TYR A 411 -5.60 -12.64 18.47
CA TYR A 411 -6.68 -11.77 18.03
C TYR A 411 -7.41 -12.42 16.85
N ASP A 412 -8.73 -12.24 16.82
CA ASP A 412 -9.60 -12.83 15.82
C ASP A 412 -9.60 -12.06 14.50
N PRO A 413 -10.07 -12.66 13.41
CA PRO A 413 -10.34 -11.94 12.17
C PRO A 413 -11.32 -10.78 12.38
N GLU A 414 -11.06 -9.66 11.71
CA GLU A 414 -12.02 -8.58 11.56
C GLU A 414 -12.74 -8.68 10.22
N TYR A 415 -13.95 -8.15 10.11
CA TYR A 415 -14.70 -8.15 8.86
C TYR A 415 -15.57 -6.89 8.72
N ASN A 416 -15.87 -6.55 7.47
CA ASN A 416 -16.75 -5.45 7.17
C ASN A 416 -17.76 -5.80 6.07
N TRP A 417 -18.88 -5.08 6.09
CA TRP A 417 -19.85 -5.02 5.02
C TRP A 417 -19.83 -3.65 4.38
N ASN A 418 -19.72 -3.61 3.07
CA ASN A 418 -19.79 -2.37 2.29
C ASN A 418 -21.07 -2.37 1.46
N TYR A 419 -21.81 -1.29 1.57
CA TYR A 419 -23.00 -0.96 0.77
C TYR A 419 -22.64 0.24 -0.09
N GLU A 420 -22.81 0.12 -1.39
CA GLU A 420 -22.37 1.14 -2.34
C GLU A 420 -23.38 1.33 -3.44
N ILE A 421 -23.61 2.59 -3.82
CA ILE A 421 -24.33 3.00 -5.03
C ILE A 421 -23.40 3.94 -5.81
N GLY A 422 -23.29 3.72 -7.11
CA GLY A 422 -22.42 4.54 -7.94
C GLY A 422 -22.93 4.74 -9.36
N ALA A 423 -22.27 5.68 -10.04
CA ALA A 423 -22.54 5.99 -11.44
C ALA A 423 -21.23 6.28 -12.18
N LYS A 424 -21.15 5.82 -13.42
CA LYS A 424 -20.09 6.14 -14.39
C LYS A 424 -20.77 6.78 -15.61
N LEU A 425 -20.48 8.03 -15.87
CA LEU A 425 -21.20 8.83 -16.82
C LEU A 425 -20.24 9.56 -17.75
N ALA A 426 -20.48 9.52 -19.05
CA ALA A 426 -19.79 10.38 -20.01
C ALA A 426 -20.80 11.34 -20.66
N PHE A 427 -20.38 12.58 -20.77
CA PHE A 427 -21.14 13.69 -21.31
C PHE A 427 -20.34 14.39 -22.43
N LEU A 428 -20.96 15.32 -23.14
CA LEU A 428 -20.32 16.16 -24.16
C LEU A 428 -19.51 15.29 -25.17
N ASN A 429 -20.17 14.28 -25.72
CA ASN A 429 -19.57 13.32 -26.66
C ASN A 429 -18.30 12.62 -26.11
N GLY A 430 -18.27 12.37 -24.77
CA GLY A 430 -17.16 11.67 -24.12
C GLY A 430 -16.02 12.57 -23.63
N THR A 431 -16.05 13.87 -23.92
CA THR A 431 -15.01 14.82 -23.45
C THR A 431 -15.08 15.07 -21.96
N LEU A 432 -16.24 14.90 -21.32
CA LEU A 432 -16.41 14.93 -19.87
C LEU A 432 -16.78 13.53 -19.38
N GLN A 433 -15.91 12.91 -18.60
CA GLN A 433 -16.13 11.63 -17.94
C GLN A 433 -16.20 11.84 -16.42
N THR A 434 -17.22 11.28 -15.79
CA THR A 434 -17.44 11.40 -14.34
C THR A 434 -17.72 10.05 -13.72
N GLU A 435 -17.17 9.83 -12.52
CA GLU A 435 -17.50 8.71 -11.66
C GLU A 435 -17.94 9.24 -10.30
N MET A 436 -19.04 8.73 -9.78
CA MET A 436 -19.56 9.08 -8.46
C MET A 436 -19.89 7.82 -7.70
N SER A 437 -19.67 7.82 -6.38
CA SER A 437 -20.15 6.77 -5.50
C SER A 437 -20.53 7.31 -4.12
N LEU A 438 -21.53 6.69 -3.52
CA LEU A 438 -21.91 6.82 -2.12
C LEU A 438 -21.65 5.47 -1.46
N PHE A 439 -21.05 5.47 -0.28
CA PHE A 439 -20.72 4.23 0.42
C PHE A 439 -21.04 4.32 1.91
N TYR A 440 -21.38 3.16 2.48
CA TYR A 440 -21.49 2.90 3.90
C TYR A 440 -20.80 1.58 4.23
N ILE A 441 -19.86 1.60 5.17
CA ILE A 441 -19.10 0.44 5.62
C ILE A 441 -19.40 0.21 7.10
N ASP A 442 -19.91 -0.97 7.44
CA ASP A 442 -20.07 -1.47 8.80
C ASP A 442 -18.90 -2.40 9.14
N TRP A 443 -18.06 -2.03 10.10
CA TRP A 443 -16.78 -2.70 10.41
C TRP A 443 -16.81 -3.26 11.83
N LYS A 444 -16.84 -4.59 11.92
CA LYS A 444 -16.99 -5.35 13.18
C LYS A 444 -15.72 -6.08 13.56
N HIS A 445 -15.55 -6.34 14.86
CA HIS A 445 -14.39 -7.00 15.44
C HIS A 445 -13.08 -6.32 15.01
N GLN A 446 -13.11 -5.00 14.91
CA GLN A 446 -11.98 -4.22 14.43
C GLN A 446 -10.73 -4.50 15.27
N GLN A 447 -9.63 -4.83 14.59
CA GLN A 447 -8.31 -5.00 15.19
C GLN A 447 -7.73 -3.63 15.50
N VAL A 448 -7.77 -3.25 16.77
CA VAL A 448 -7.25 -1.97 17.24
C VAL A 448 -5.91 -2.16 17.92
N THR A 449 -4.93 -1.35 17.55
CA THR A 449 -3.59 -1.40 18.12
C THR A 449 -3.49 -0.44 19.30
N THR A 450 -3.16 -0.96 20.47
CA THR A 450 -2.86 -0.18 21.66
C THR A 450 -1.36 -0.25 21.95
N THR A 451 -0.70 0.89 22.07
CA THR A 451 0.70 0.95 22.53
C THR A 451 0.73 0.87 24.06
N VAL A 452 1.40 -0.15 24.58
CA VAL A 452 1.59 -0.35 26.03
C VAL A 452 3.04 -0.03 26.37
N PRO A 453 3.30 0.95 27.26
CA PRO A 453 4.67 1.34 27.65
C PRO A 453 5.47 0.13 28.16
N GLY A 454 6.69 -0.06 27.66
CA GLY A 454 7.58 -1.16 28.00
C GLY A 454 7.21 -2.54 27.43
N VAL A 455 6.06 -2.65 26.77
CA VAL A 455 5.57 -3.90 26.15
C VAL A 455 5.61 -3.79 24.63
N GLY A 456 5.14 -2.67 24.08
CA GLY A 456 5.00 -2.44 22.63
C GLY A 456 3.54 -2.36 22.18
N ASN A 457 3.29 -2.65 20.91
CA ASN A 457 1.96 -2.58 20.33
C ASN A 457 1.22 -3.91 20.52
N ILE A 458 0.06 -3.86 21.17
CA ILE A 458 -0.85 -5.00 21.34
C ILE A 458 -2.11 -4.76 20.51
N ILE A 459 -2.55 -5.80 19.80
CA ILE A 459 -3.79 -5.81 19.02
C ILE A 459 -4.88 -6.52 19.79
N ASN A 460 -6.05 -5.91 19.82
CA ASN A 460 -7.27 -6.47 20.38
C ASN A 460 -8.43 -6.28 19.39
N ASN A 461 -9.39 -7.19 19.38
CA ASN A 461 -10.65 -7.03 18.67
C ASN A 461 -11.63 -6.21 19.53
N ALA A 462 -11.41 -4.92 19.59
CA ALA A 462 -12.09 -4.07 20.58
C ALA A 462 -13.16 -3.14 19.99
N GLY A 463 -13.22 -3.02 18.66
CA GLY A 463 -14.02 -1.96 18.04
C GLY A 463 -15.16 -2.46 17.16
N HIS A 464 -16.25 -1.71 17.20
CA HIS A 464 -17.25 -1.63 16.15
C HIS A 464 -17.21 -0.22 15.60
N SER A 465 -17.01 -0.09 14.29
CA SER A 465 -16.83 1.20 13.62
C SER A 465 -17.70 1.28 12.39
N ASN A 466 -17.96 2.48 11.93
CA ASN A 466 -18.47 2.69 10.59
C ASN A 466 -17.63 3.70 9.82
N SER A 467 -17.70 3.59 8.50
CA SER A 467 -17.18 4.59 7.58
C SER A 467 -18.24 4.87 6.52
N LYS A 468 -18.55 6.13 6.27
CA LYS A 468 -19.52 6.56 5.28
C LYS A 468 -19.02 7.80 4.54
N GLY A 469 -19.40 7.92 3.28
CA GLY A 469 -18.95 9.06 2.51
C GLY A 469 -19.35 9.01 1.05
N PHE A 470 -18.73 9.90 0.31
CA PHE A 470 -18.90 9.96 -1.13
C PHE A 470 -17.60 10.24 -1.86
N GLU A 471 -17.58 9.90 -3.12
CA GLU A 471 -16.45 10.08 -4.03
C GLU A 471 -16.96 10.68 -5.34
N LEU A 472 -16.19 11.62 -5.88
CA LEU A 472 -16.41 12.23 -7.17
C LEU A 472 -15.08 12.27 -7.92
N SER A 473 -15.06 11.78 -9.15
CA SER A 473 -13.95 11.91 -10.08
C SER A 473 -14.49 12.49 -11.39
N ALA A 474 -13.79 13.46 -11.96
CA ALA A 474 -14.12 14.05 -13.24
C ALA A 474 -12.85 14.23 -14.08
N THR A 475 -12.90 13.84 -15.33
CA THR A 475 -11.89 14.14 -16.35
C THR A 475 -12.55 14.90 -17.49
N TYR A 476 -12.07 16.10 -17.79
CA TYR A 476 -12.60 16.97 -18.81
C TYR A 476 -11.53 17.36 -19.84
N ARG A 477 -11.80 17.07 -21.09
CA ARG A 477 -10.95 17.42 -22.24
C ARG A 477 -11.69 18.38 -23.16
N PRO A 478 -11.75 19.70 -22.82
CA PRO A 478 -12.46 20.70 -23.65
C PRO A 478 -11.86 20.83 -25.05
N ILE A 479 -10.55 20.68 -25.14
CA ILE A 479 -9.79 20.69 -26.41
C ILE A 479 -8.70 19.59 -26.31
N THR A 480 -8.16 19.18 -27.43
CA THR A 480 -7.15 18.11 -27.52
C THR A 480 -5.86 18.39 -26.74
N SER A 481 -5.54 19.69 -26.57
CA SER A 481 -4.35 20.15 -25.84
C SER A 481 -4.55 20.30 -24.34
N LEU A 482 -5.77 20.28 -23.80
CA LEU A 482 -6.06 20.53 -22.40
C LEU A 482 -6.82 19.36 -21.77
N GLU A 483 -6.25 18.78 -20.73
CA GLU A 483 -6.90 17.81 -19.85
C GLU A 483 -6.95 18.36 -18.42
N LEU A 484 -8.15 18.37 -17.85
CA LEU A 484 -8.42 18.73 -16.47
C LEU A 484 -8.96 17.52 -15.74
N GLN A 485 -8.39 17.21 -14.58
CA GLN A 485 -8.87 16.15 -13.71
C GLN A 485 -9.19 16.74 -12.33
N ALA A 486 -10.36 16.43 -11.80
CA ALA A 486 -10.79 16.83 -10.48
C ALA A 486 -11.27 15.58 -9.73
N ASN A 487 -10.75 15.37 -8.53
CA ASN A 487 -11.15 14.28 -7.66
C ASN A 487 -11.44 14.83 -6.27
N TYR A 488 -12.54 14.40 -5.69
CA TYR A 488 -12.93 14.76 -4.33
C TYR A 488 -13.49 13.54 -3.62
N GLY A 489 -13.04 13.30 -2.40
CA GLY A 489 -13.55 12.27 -1.51
C GLY A 489 -13.84 12.84 -0.14
N TYR A 490 -14.99 12.48 0.42
CA TYR A 490 -15.37 12.76 1.81
C TYR A 490 -15.54 11.45 2.55
N THR A 491 -14.94 11.34 3.73
CA THR A 491 -15.03 10.16 4.59
C THR A 491 -15.33 10.58 6.02
N TYR A 492 -16.42 10.07 6.57
CA TYR A 492 -16.79 10.17 7.97
C TYR A 492 -16.66 8.78 8.59
N ALA A 493 -15.58 8.55 9.34
CA ALA A 493 -15.27 7.27 9.94
C ALA A 493 -15.13 7.42 11.46
N GLN A 494 -15.91 6.65 12.25
CA GLN A 494 -15.97 6.77 13.70
C GLN A 494 -16.10 5.41 14.38
N PHE A 495 -15.67 5.36 15.64
CA PHE A 495 -16.00 4.25 16.53
C PHE A 495 -17.48 4.33 16.95
N LEU A 496 -18.26 3.29 16.66
CA LEU A 496 -19.61 3.13 17.18
C LEU A 496 -19.58 2.56 18.60
N TYR A 497 -18.56 1.77 18.90
CA TYR A 497 -18.29 1.22 20.22
C TYR A 497 -16.79 0.95 20.36
N TYR A 498 -16.14 1.56 21.33
CA TYR A 498 -14.75 1.26 21.68
C TYR A 498 -14.44 1.67 23.13
N LYS A 499 -14.59 0.72 24.06
CA LYS A 499 -14.12 0.86 25.44
C LYS A 499 -12.72 0.26 25.58
N LYS A 500 -11.72 1.10 25.74
CA LYS A 500 -10.33 0.70 25.91
C LYS A 500 -10.06 0.14 27.31
N SER A 501 -10.75 0.67 28.31
CA SER A 501 -10.72 0.23 29.71
C SER A 501 -12.02 0.61 30.40
N ALA A 502 -12.16 0.27 31.69
CA ALA A 502 -13.31 0.67 32.49
C ALA A 502 -13.50 2.20 32.59
N THR A 503 -12.40 2.97 32.46
CA THR A 503 -12.38 4.43 32.61
C THR A 503 -12.13 5.17 31.31
N VAL A 504 -11.78 4.48 30.21
CA VAL A 504 -11.44 5.10 28.93
C VAL A 504 -12.36 4.58 27.85
N ASP A 505 -13.25 5.44 27.35
CA ASP A 505 -14.22 5.18 26.29
C ASP A 505 -13.97 6.12 25.11
N PHE A 506 -13.75 5.57 23.94
CA PHE A 506 -13.55 6.28 22.68
C PHE A 506 -14.74 6.20 21.74
N THR A 507 -15.88 5.69 22.23
CA THR A 507 -17.13 5.63 21.47
C THR A 507 -17.52 7.02 20.96
N GLY A 508 -17.85 7.14 19.67
CA GLY A 508 -18.14 8.39 18.98
C GLY A 508 -16.92 9.15 18.45
N ASN A 509 -15.70 8.80 18.85
CA ASN A 509 -14.50 9.40 18.30
C ASN A 509 -14.24 8.98 16.85
N MET A 510 -13.59 9.87 16.09
CA MET A 510 -13.18 9.62 14.72
C MET A 510 -12.05 8.60 14.68
N LEU A 511 -12.04 7.73 13.67
CA LEU A 511 -10.96 6.79 13.46
C LEU A 511 -9.63 7.52 13.17
N PRO A 512 -8.53 7.09 13.81
CA PRO A 512 -7.21 7.64 13.54
C PRO A 512 -6.74 7.41 12.11
N MET A 513 -5.90 8.33 11.60
CA MET A 513 -5.25 8.26 10.28
C MET A 513 -6.22 8.30 9.08
N VAL A 514 -7.45 8.77 9.29
CA VAL A 514 -8.46 8.94 8.26
C VAL A 514 -8.67 10.42 7.97
N PRO A 515 -8.23 10.93 6.80
CA PRO A 515 -8.55 12.28 6.37
C PRO A 515 -10.05 12.44 6.16
N LYS A 516 -10.62 13.54 6.68
CA LYS A 516 -12.05 13.87 6.45
C LYS A 516 -12.36 14.13 4.98
N GLN A 517 -11.42 14.73 4.26
CA GLN A 517 -11.51 14.99 2.83
C GLN A 517 -10.18 14.64 2.16
N THR A 518 -10.25 14.18 0.94
CA THR A 518 -9.14 14.09 0.01
C THR A 518 -9.55 14.77 -1.29
N MET A 519 -8.69 15.61 -1.83
CA MET A 519 -8.97 16.25 -3.10
C MET A 519 -7.72 16.33 -3.97
N SER A 520 -7.92 16.30 -5.27
CA SER A 520 -6.88 16.60 -6.25
C SER A 520 -7.45 17.35 -7.44
N PHE A 521 -6.70 18.31 -7.92
CA PHE A 521 -6.95 18.97 -9.18
C PHE A 521 -5.67 18.89 -10.01
N VAL A 522 -5.76 18.33 -11.22
CA VAL A 522 -4.64 18.18 -12.13
C VAL A 522 -4.99 18.84 -13.46
N ALA A 523 -4.12 19.71 -13.94
CA ALA A 523 -4.22 20.32 -15.26
C ALA A 523 -3.00 19.94 -16.11
N ASN A 524 -3.23 19.38 -17.29
CA ASN A 524 -2.24 19.05 -18.29
C ASN A 524 -2.52 19.89 -19.54
N TYR A 525 -1.59 20.78 -19.90
CA TYR A 525 -1.67 21.56 -21.14
C TYR A 525 -0.50 21.19 -22.04
N THR A 526 -0.80 20.78 -23.26
CA THR A 526 0.18 20.28 -24.23
C THR A 526 0.13 21.09 -25.50
N LEU A 527 1.27 21.68 -25.87
CA LEU A 527 1.48 22.33 -27.15
C LEU A 527 2.31 21.41 -28.05
N SER A 528 1.85 21.14 -29.25
CA SER A 528 2.57 20.37 -30.27
C SER A 528 3.23 21.27 -31.29
N ASN A 529 4.41 20.89 -31.76
CA ASN A 529 5.15 21.61 -32.83
C ASN A 529 5.38 23.08 -32.50
N VAL A 530 5.85 23.41 -31.29
CA VAL A 530 6.08 24.78 -30.82
C VAL A 530 7.56 25.05 -30.54
N ALA A 531 8.09 26.20 -30.99
CA ALA A 531 9.46 26.64 -30.76
C ALA A 531 10.54 25.61 -31.14
N GLY A 532 10.32 24.85 -32.23
CA GLY A 532 11.24 23.79 -32.67
C GLY A 532 11.18 22.49 -31.86
N LEU A 533 10.30 22.41 -30.87
CA LEU A 533 10.00 21.20 -30.08
C LEU A 533 8.83 20.44 -30.69
N ASP A 534 8.85 19.12 -30.58
CA ASP A 534 7.72 18.29 -30.99
C ASP A 534 6.55 18.41 -30.01
N LYS A 535 6.87 18.58 -28.71
CA LYS A 535 5.89 18.69 -27.65
C LYS A 535 6.42 19.53 -26.48
N LEU A 536 5.60 20.46 -25.98
CA LEU A 536 5.83 21.20 -24.75
C LEU A 536 4.61 21.00 -23.84
N MET A 537 4.82 20.37 -22.67
CA MET A 537 3.77 20.04 -21.72
C MET A 537 3.95 20.83 -20.42
N PHE A 538 2.86 21.41 -19.94
CA PHE A 538 2.73 22.00 -18.61
C PHE A 538 1.80 21.12 -17.77
N ASN A 539 2.25 20.75 -16.57
CA ASN A 539 1.45 20.02 -15.61
C ASN A 539 1.41 20.78 -14.28
N ALA A 540 0.22 20.95 -13.74
CA ALA A 540 0.00 21.46 -12.39
C ALA A 540 -0.89 20.48 -11.64
N ALA A 541 -0.45 20.05 -10.46
CA ALA A 541 -1.17 19.12 -9.61
C ALA A 541 -1.30 19.68 -8.18
N LEU A 542 -2.51 20.05 -7.81
CA LEU A 542 -2.88 20.48 -6.46
C LEU A 542 -3.53 19.29 -5.74
N THR A 543 -2.99 18.89 -4.59
CA THR A 543 -3.57 17.84 -3.75
C THR A 543 -3.87 18.39 -2.37
N GLY A 544 -5.09 18.14 -1.86
CA GLY A 544 -5.53 18.57 -0.54
C GLY A 544 -5.87 17.37 0.34
N THR A 545 -5.47 17.47 1.60
CA THR A 545 -5.77 16.48 2.64
C THR A 545 -6.48 17.17 3.78
N GLY A 546 -7.68 16.71 4.10
CA GLY A 546 -8.52 17.23 5.14
C GLY A 546 -7.97 16.91 6.53
N LYS A 547 -8.70 17.36 7.53
CA LYS A 547 -8.35 17.11 8.94
C LYS A 547 -8.16 15.63 9.22
N ILE A 548 -7.04 15.29 9.88
CA ILE A 548 -6.69 13.94 10.32
C ILE A 548 -6.56 13.95 11.85
N TYR A 549 -7.09 12.95 12.52
CA TYR A 549 -6.78 12.64 13.91
C TYR A 549 -5.73 11.51 13.94
N TRP A 550 -4.70 11.65 14.77
CA TRP A 550 -3.62 10.69 14.85
C TRP A 550 -3.79 9.66 15.98
N THR A 551 -4.63 9.99 16.96
CA THR A 551 -4.88 9.19 18.16
C THR A 551 -6.37 8.93 18.36
N GLU A 552 -6.70 7.83 19.06
CA GLU A 552 -8.08 7.39 19.32
C GLU A 552 -8.87 8.38 20.18
N ASP A 553 -8.18 9.19 21.01
CA ASP A 553 -8.79 10.24 21.84
C ASP A 553 -9.07 11.54 21.06
N ASN A 554 -8.71 11.59 19.79
CA ASN A 554 -8.85 12.72 18.88
C ASN A 554 -8.16 14.04 19.34
N LYS A 555 -7.20 13.97 20.27
CA LYS A 555 -6.49 15.15 20.75
C LYS A 555 -5.40 15.61 19.79
N LEU A 556 -4.60 14.66 19.28
CA LEU A 556 -3.54 14.94 18.32
C LEU A 556 -4.10 14.94 16.90
N LYS A 557 -3.99 16.07 16.20
CA LYS A 557 -4.62 16.28 14.90
C LYS A 557 -3.76 17.11 13.97
N GLN A 558 -3.90 16.86 12.65
CA GLN A 558 -3.41 17.69 11.56
C GLN A 558 -4.61 18.44 10.95
N PRO A 559 -4.58 19.78 10.87
CA PRO A 559 -5.56 20.55 10.10
C PRO A 559 -5.48 20.23 8.59
N PHE A 560 -6.43 20.79 7.82
CA PHE A 560 -6.36 20.74 6.36
C PHE A 560 -5.04 21.34 5.84
N TYR A 561 -4.44 20.70 4.85
CA TYR A 561 -3.30 21.23 4.09
C TYR A 561 -3.40 20.89 2.61
N ALA A 562 -2.75 21.68 1.77
CA ALA A 562 -2.67 21.44 0.34
C ALA A 562 -1.24 21.57 -0.18
N LEU A 563 -0.90 20.74 -1.15
CA LEU A 563 0.41 20.68 -1.80
C LEU A 563 0.27 20.93 -3.30
N LEU A 564 1.02 21.89 -3.80
CA LEU A 564 1.11 22.18 -5.23
C LEU A 564 2.39 21.59 -5.80
N ASN A 565 2.28 20.82 -6.88
CA ASN A 565 3.39 20.30 -7.67
C ASN A 565 3.28 20.81 -9.10
N LEU A 566 4.39 21.26 -9.68
CA LEU A 566 4.44 21.75 -11.04
C LEU A 566 5.48 20.98 -11.85
N LYS A 567 5.22 20.82 -13.16
CA LYS A 567 6.18 20.23 -14.09
C LYS A 567 6.03 20.85 -15.47
N ILE A 568 7.18 21.14 -16.09
CA ILE A 568 7.28 21.49 -17.50
C ILE A 568 8.12 20.40 -18.17
N ALA A 569 7.67 19.88 -19.33
CA ALA A 569 8.36 18.87 -20.09
C ALA A 569 8.46 19.27 -21.56
N ALA A 570 9.68 19.34 -22.08
CA ALA A 570 10.00 19.67 -23.48
C ALA A 570 10.52 18.42 -24.19
N THR A 571 9.85 18.00 -25.27
CA THR A 571 10.21 16.82 -26.06
C THR A 571 10.73 17.22 -27.44
N LYS A 572 11.88 16.67 -27.84
CA LYS A 572 12.43 16.72 -29.19
C LYS A 572 12.97 15.37 -29.61
N GLY A 573 12.40 14.77 -30.64
CA GLY A 573 12.74 13.42 -31.07
C GLY A 573 12.65 12.41 -29.91
N ARG A 574 13.76 11.78 -29.61
CA ARG A 574 13.85 10.73 -28.58
C ARG A 574 14.08 11.26 -27.16
N PHE A 575 14.28 12.56 -26.98
CA PHE A 575 14.62 13.17 -25.71
C PHE A 575 13.46 13.99 -25.16
N THR A 576 13.20 13.84 -23.85
CA THR A 576 12.32 14.71 -23.08
C THR A 576 13.09 15.27 -21.90
N TRP A 577 13.20 16.58 -21.84
CA TRP A 577 13.74 17.30 -20.68
C TRP A 577 12.59 17.79 -19.81
N GLU A 578 12.66 17.51 -18.52
CA GLU A 578 11.65 17.91 -17.54
C GLU A 578 12.28 18.81 -16.46
N VAL A 579 11.57 19.85 -16.07
CA VAL A 579 11.83 20.61 -14.83
C VAL A 579 10.58 20.46 -13.96
N TRP A 580 10.81 20.15 -12.69
CA TRP A 580 9.69 19.89 -11.78
C TRP A 580 9.93 20.48 -10.39
N THR A 581 8.83 20.82 -9.71
CA THR A 581 8.80 21.20 -8.31
C THR A 581 7.80 20.34 -7.56
N LYS A 582 8.07 20.08 -6.28
CA LYS A 582 7.16 19.42 -5.35
C LYS A 582 7.00 20.31 -4.13
N ASN A 583 5.77 20.32 -3.57
CA ASN A 583 5.40 21.24 -2.49
C ASN A 583 5.87 22.67 -2.81
N THR A 584 5.49 23.18 -3.98
CA THR A 584 5.94 24.47 -4.55
C THR A 584 5.67 25.64 -3.60
N THR A 585 4.60 25.58 -2.84
CA THR A 585 4.20 26.58 -1.85
C THR A 585 4.93 26.45 -0.51
N ASN A 586 5.80 25.44 -0.37
CA ASN A 586 6.51 25.09 0.87
C ASN A 586 5.57 24.98 2.08
N THR A 587 4.40 24.34 1.88
CA THR A 587 3.41 24.14 2.93
C THR A 587 3.97 23.25 4.03
N HIS A 588 3.87 23.71 5.28
CA HIS A 588 4.25 22.94 6.48
C HIS A 588 3.06 22.10 6.97
N TYR A 589 3.30 20.82 7.24
CA TYR A 589 2.30 19.89 7.74
C TYR A 589 2.98 18.73 8.47
N MET A 590 2.23 18.00 9.29
CA MET A 590 2.67 16.75 9.88
C MET A 590 2.26 15.59 8.95
N SER A 591 3.23 14.80 8.50
CA SER A 591 2.97 13.59 7.71
C SER A 591 2.53 12.41 8.58
N TYR A 592 2.93 12.42 9.86
CA TYR A 592 2.55 11.44 10.88
C TYR A 592 2.77 12.01 12.28
N ALA A 593 1.94 11.57 13.25
CA ALA A 593 2.16 11.85 14.65
C ALA A 593 1.62 10.73 15.56
N PHE A 594 2.18 10.61 16.76
CA PHE A 594 1.81 9.61 17.76
C PHE A 594 2.15 10.06 19.17
N VAL A 595 1.61 9.35 20.15
CA VAL A 595 1.92 9.57 21.57
C VAL A 595 2.63 8.33 22.12
N SER A 596 3.76 8.55 22.80
CA SER A 596 4.51 7.57 23.60
C SER A 596 4.73 8.13 24.99
N SER A 597 5.96 8.39 25.42
CA SER A 597 6.27 9.16 26.65
C SER A 597 5.93 10.65 26.51
N ALA A 598 5.87 11.15 25.28
CA ALA A 598 5.42 12.47 24.88
C ALA A 598 4.71 12.38 23.52
N ALA A 599 4.17 13.46 23.01
CA ALA A 599 3.71 13.54 21.64
C ALA A 599 4.91 13.77 20.70
N PHE A 600 5.00 12.97 19.64
CA PHE A 600 6.02 13.05 18.60
C PHE A 600 5.35 13.17 17.24
N ALA A 601 6.03 13.86 16.31
CA ALA A 601 5.54 13.98 14.95
C ALA A 601 6.70 14.00 13.93
N GLN A 602 6.38 13.60 12.72
CA GLN A 602 7.21 13.77 11.53
C GLN A 602 6.68 14.96 10.72
N GLN A 603 7.56 15.86 10.36
CA GLN A 603 7.22 16.93 9.43
C GLN A 603 7.07 16.37 8.01
N GLY A 604 6.20 16.99 7.22
CA GLY A 604 6.13 16.74 5.79
C GLY A 604 7.35 17.25 5.04
N LYS A 605 7.63 16.67 3.88
CA LYS A 605 8.76 17.09 3.04
C LYS A 605 8.59 18.53 2.56
N PRO A 606 9.61 19.39 2.69
CA PRO A 606 9.54 20.79 2.27
C PRO A 606 9.55 20.93 0.75
N PHE A 607 9.61 22.16 0.25
CA PHE A 607 9.82 22.46 -1.17
C PHE A 607 11.01 21.70 -1.76
N MET A 608 10.81 21.15 -2.94
CA MET A 608 11.82 20.48 -3.75
C MET A 608 11.76 21.00 -5.19
N ILE A 609 12.92 21.10 -5.83
CA ILE A 609 13.07 21.36 -7.26
C ILE A 609 14.05 20.37 -7.86
N GLY A 610 13.83 20.02 -9.12
CA GLY A 610 14.73 19.12 -9.84
C GLY A 610 14.50 19.13 -11.34
N THR A 611 15.36 18.41 -12.02
CA THR A 611 15.31 18.22 -13.47
C THR A 611 15.41 16.73 -13.79
N SER A 612 14.87 16.35 -14.96
CA SER A 612 14.99 14.98 -15.47
C SER A 612 15.25 15.00 -16.98
N LEU A 613 16.04 14.05 -17.43
CA LEU A 613 16.23 13.74 -18.84
C LEU A 613 15.71 12.33 -19.10
N VAL A 614 14.79 12.20 -20.03
CA VAL A 614 14.22 10.92 -20.46
C VAL A 614 14.59 10.69 -21.92
N PHE A 615 15.22 9.54 -22.17
CA PHE A 615 15.47 9.04 -23.52
C PHE A 615 14.52 7.88 -23.82
N LYS A 616 13.87 7.91 -24.99
CA LYS A 616 13.05 6.81 -25.53
C LYS A 616 13.56 6.44 -26.92
N LEU A 617 13.90 5.18 -27.12
CA LEU A 617 14.40 4.73 -28.42
C LEU A 617 13.30 4.82 -29.48
N ASN A 618 12.09 4.40 -29.14
CA ASN A 618 10.88 4.50 -29.96
C ASN A 618 9.96 5.51 -29.27
N PRO A 619 9.93 6.79 -29.69
CA PRO A 619 9.16 7.86 -29.06
C PRO A 619 7.64 7.73 -29.24
#